data_9a3135cd481cb62163630194853b33e7
#
_entry.id   9a3135cd481cb62163630194853b33e7
#
_cell.length_a   1.000
_cell.length_b   1.000
_cell.length_c   1.000
_cell.angle_alpha   90.00
_cell.angle_beta   90.00
_cell.angle_gamma   90.00
#
_symmetry.space_group_name_H-M   'P 1'
#
loop_
_entity.id
_entity.type
_entity.pdbx_description
1 polymer ?
#
loop_
_entity_poly.entity_id
_entity_poly.type
_entity_poly.pdbx_seq_one_letter_code
_entity_poly.pdbx_strand_id
1 'polypeptide(L)'
;IFAGLTECIGAFEPVLLDCVRDELRGLAASHGKEGSSARSALILAERCTIAETGMHGGSVDEKILYYASTHGCMVFTNDRDLRTTLLAQGIPVISLAGKQRLEVYRN
;
A
#
# COMPACT_ATOMS: atom_id res chain seq x y z
N ILE A 1 9.15 -6.66 7.69
CA ILE A 1 7.72 -6.51 7.42
C ILE A 1 7.19 -7.59 6.48
N PHE A 2 7.98 -7.98 5.47
CA PHE A 2 7.54 -9.04 4.55
C PHE A 2 7.40 -10.39 5.24
N ALA A 3 8.31 -10.71 6.16
CA ALA A 3 8.20 -11.94 6.95
C ALA A 3 6.93 -11.94 7.80
N GLY A 4 6.60 -10.81 8.42
CA GLY A 4 5.38 -10.67 9.19
C GLY A 4 4.12 -10.82 8.34
N LEU A 5 4.14 -10.29 7.12
CA LEU A 5 3.04 -10.46 6.18
C LEU A 5 2.86 -11.94 5.79
N THR A 6 3.96 -12.64 5.51
CA THR A 6 3.91 -14.06 5.18
C THR A 6 3.30 -14.89 6.33
N GLU A 7 3.66 -14.58 7.56
CA GLU A 7 3.07 -15.24 8.72
C GLU A 7 1.57 -14.96 8.86
N CYS A 8 1.16 -13.74 8.49
CA CYS A 8 -0.22 -13.29 8.66
C CYS A 8 -1.15 -13.80 7.56
N ILE A 9 -0.72 -13.79 6.31
CA ILE A 9 -1.58 -14.08 5.15
C ILE A 9 -1.06 -15.20 4.24
N GLY A 10 0.08 -15.80 4.57
CA GLY A 10 0.70 -16.83 3.72
C GLY A 10 1.51 -16.22 2.58
N ALA A 11 1.79 -17.03 1.57
CA ALA A 11 2.57 -16.57 0.42
C ALA A 11 1.80 -15.49 -0.37
N PHE A 12 2.53 -14.48 -0.82
CA PHE A 12 1.93 -13.36 -1.57
C PHE A 12 2.95 -12.75 -2.52
N GLU A 13 2.47 -12.04 -3.51
CA GLU A 13 3.29 -11.24 -4.41
C GLU A 13 3.07 -9.76 -4.07
N PRO A 14 4.09 -9.05 -3.58
CA PRO A 14 3.94 -7.65 -3.26
C PRO A 14 3.96 -6.80 -4.52
N VAL A 15 2.95 -5.96 -4.67
CA VAL A 15 2.82 -5.06 -5.82
C VAL A 15 2.76 -3.63 -5.32
N LEU A 16 3.50 -2.75 -5.99
CA LEU A 16 3.44 -1.32 -5.74
C LEU A 16 3.00 -0.62 -7.02
N LEU A 17 1.97 0.20 -6.93
CA LEU A 17 1.52 0.95 -8.09
C LEU A 17 2.52 2.04 -8.44
N ASP A 18 2.70 2.28 -9.73
CA ASP A 18 3.61 3.30 -10.23
C ASP A 18 3.32 4.69 -9.68
N CYS A 19 2.05 5.06 -9.56
CA CYS A 19 1.67 6.35 -9.00
C CYS A 19 2.07 6.49 -7.52
N VAL A 20 2.02 5.41 -6.75
CA VAL A 20 2.45 5.41 -5.35
C VAL A 20 3.97 5.55 -5.28
N ARG A 21 4.70 4.83 -6.13
CA ARG A 21 6.16 4.95 -6.23
C ARG A 21 6.56 6.39 -6.52
N ASP A 22 5.89 7.03 -7.48
CA ASP A 22 6.20 8.40 -7.88
C ASP A 22 5.93 9.39 -6.75
N GLU A 23 4.85 9.19 -6.00
CA GLU A 23 4.56 9.99 -4.82
C GLU A 23 5.63 9.82 -3.74
N LEU A 24 6.07 8.58 -3.49
CA LEU A 24 7.15 8.32 -2.54
C LEU A 24 8.47 8.97 -2.96
N ARG A 25 8.78 8.95 -4.25
CA ARG A 25 9.98 9.60 -4.77
C ARG A 25 9.94 11.12 -4.56
N GLY A 26 8.76 11.72 -4.75
CA GLY A 26 8.58 13.14 -4.47
C GLY A 26 8.79 13.46 -3.00
N LEU A 27 8.19 12.67 -2.12
CA LEU A 27 8.34 12.86 -0.67
C LEU A 27 9.76 12.60 -0.20
N ALA A 28 10.45 11.63 -0.81
CA ALA A 28 11.84 11.29 -0.44
C ALA A 28 12.82 12.41 -0.69
N ALA A 29 12.49 13.36 -1.56
CA ALA A 29 13.30 14.56 -1.80
C ALA A 29 13.16 15.59 -0.69
N SER A 30 12.18 15.46 0.20
CA SER A 30 11.95 16.37 1.31
C SER A 30 12.93 16.11 2.45
N HIS A 31 13.15 17.16 3.25
CA HIS A 31 13.93 17.03 4.47
C HIS A 31 13.03 16.62 5.64
N GLY A 32 13.65 16.10 6.70
CA GLY A 32 12.95 15.76 7.92
C GLY A 32 12.33 14.38 7.90
N LYS A 33 11.35 14.21 8.78
CA LYS A 33 10.76 12.90 9.09
C LYS A 33 10.02 12.29 7.93
N GLU A 34 9.26 13.10 7.21
CA GLU A 34 8.46 12.66 6.08
C GLU A 34 9.34 12.13 4.95
N GLY A 35 10.40 12.86 4.60
CA GLY A 35 11.34 12.42 3.58
C GLY A 35 12.10 11.18 3.99
N SER A 36 12.48 11.08 5.27
CA SER A 36 13.14 9.89 5.80
C SER A 36 12.24 8.65 5.73
N SER A 37 10.97 8.79 6.09
CA SER A 37 10.01 7.70 6.01
C SER A 37 9.79 7.25 4.57
N ALA A 38 9.69 8.20 3.63
CA ALA A 38 9.51 7.88 2.22
C ALA A 38 10.74 7.16 1.64
N ARG A 39 11.95 7.56 2.04
CA ARG A 39 13.17 6.88 1.60
C ARG A 39 13.22 5.43 2.10
N SER A 40 12.81 5.20 3.35
CA SER A 40 12.73 3.84 3.91
C SER A 40 11.69 3.01 3.16
N ALA A 41 10.54 3.58 2.84
CA ALA A 41 9.51 2.91 2.07
C ALA A 41 9.99 2.53 0.66
N LEU A 42 10.78 3.40 0.02
CA LEU A 42 11.34 3.10 -1.30
C LEU A 42 12.33 1.94 -1.28
N ILE A 43 13.06 1.76 -0.19
CA ILE A 43 13.94 0.59 -0.02
C ILE A 43 13.11 -0.69 0.01
N LEU A 44 12.01 -0.70 0.74
CA LEU A 44 11.09 -1.84 0.75
C LEU A 44 10.46 -2.06 -0.62
N ALA A 45 10.18 -0.98 -1.34
CA ALA A 45 9.57 -1.05 -2.67
C ALA A 45 10.44 -1.78 -3.70
N GLU A 46 11.74 -1.86 -3.47
CA GLU A 46 12.64 -2.62 -4.35
C GLU A 46 12.27 -4.11 -4.41
N ARG A 47 11.57 -4.61 -3.38
CA ARG A 47 11.12 -5.99 -3.32
C ARG A 47 9.74 -6.19 -3.92
N CYS A 48 9.11 -5.14 -4.40
CA CYS A 48 7.78 -5.18 -4.98
C CYS A 48 7.85 -5.18 -6.50
N THR A 49 6.83 -5.80 -7.11
CA THR A 49 6.61 -5.64 -8.54
C THR A 49 5.93 -4.29 -8.76
N ILE A 50 6.44 -3.48 -9.67
CA ILE A 50 5.81 -2.22 -10.01
C ILE A 50 4.74 -2.48 -11.07
N ALA A 51 3.52 -2.01 -10.81
CA ALA A 51 2.40 -2.20 -11.72
C ALA A 51 1.80 -0.87 -12.13
N GLU A 52 1.31 -0.81 -13.36
CA GLU A 52 0.54 0.33 -13.84
C GLU A 52 -0.89 0.22 -13.33
N THR A 53 -1.51 1.36 -13.00
CA THR A 53 -2.86 1.35 -12.45
C THR A 53 -3.91 0.95 -13.47
N GLY A 54 -3.70 1.26 -14.74
CA GLY A 54 -4.70 1.08 -15.79
C GLY A 54 -5.78 2.16 -15.79
N MET A 55 -5.69 3.12 -14.89
CA MET A 55 -6.65 4.22 -14.76
C MET A 55 -6.00 5.55 -15.13
N HIS A 56 -6.67 6.32 -15.98
CA HIS A 56 -6.22 7.65 -16.39
C HIS A 56 -6.91 8.71 -15.54
N GLY A 57 -6.12 9.55 -14.87
CA GLY A 57 -6.66 10.57 -13.99
C GLY A 57 -7.13 10.02 -12.65
N GLY A 58 -7.66 10.90 -11.82
CA GLY A 58 -8.10 10.54 -10.48
C GLY A 58 -6.99 10.65 -9.43
N SER A 59 -7.37 10.53 -8.17
CA SER A 59 -6.43 10.55 -7.06
C SER A 59 -5.68 9.24 -6.93
N VAL A 60 -4.58 9.23 -6.14
CA VAL A 60 -3.85 8.02 -5.85
C VAL A 60 -4.77 7.01 -5.14
N ASP A 61 -5.58 7.45 -4.20
CA ASP A 61 -6.51 6.58 -3.49
C ASP A 61 -7.53 5.92 -4.43
N GLU A 62 -8.06 6.69 -5.39
CA GLU A 62 -8.97 6.14 -6.40
C GLU A 62 -8.29 5.10 -7.26
N LYS A 63 -7.03 5.32 -7.62
CA LYS A 63 -6.25 4.37 -8.41
C LYS A 63 -5.96 3.09 -7.65
N ILE A 64 -5.69 3.18 -6.35
CA ILE A 64 -5.50 2.00 -5.49
C ILE A 64 -6.79 1.20 -5.44
N LEU A 65 -7.92 1.86 -5.21
CA LEU A 65 -9.23 1.21 -5.17
C LEU A 65 -9.53 0.51 -6.49
N TYR A 66 -9.31 1.18 -7.60
CA TYR A 66 -9.54 0.63 -8.93
C TYR A 66 -8.70 -0.62 -9.19
N TYR A 67 -7.40 -0.55 -8.89
CA TYR A 67 -6.50 -1.67 -9.11
C TYR A 67 -6.88 -2.87 -8.23
N ALA A 68 -7.13 -2.63 -6.95
CA ALA A 68 -7.48 -3.71 -6.01
C ALA A 68 -8.80 -4.37 -6.38
N SER A 69 -9.80 -3.59 -6.82
CA SER A 69 -11.08 -4.13 -7.26
C SER A 69 -10.94 -4.97 -8.53
N THR A 70 -10.15 -4.47 -9.47
CA THR A 70 -9.97 -5.14 -10.78
C THR A 70 -9.20 -6.45 -10.65
N HIS A 71 -8.19 -6.50 -9.78
CA HIS A 71 -7.29 -7.65 -9.67
C HIS A 71 -7.54 -8.53 -8.45
N GLY A 72 -8.51 -8.17 -7.61
CA GLY A 72 -8.83 -8.97 -6.43
C GLY A 72 -7.73 -9.00 -5.39
N CYS A 73 -7.08 -7.86 -5.15
CA CYS A 73 -5.96 -7.75 -4.23
C CYS A 73 -6.39 -7.36 -2.82
N MET A 74 -5.59 -7.72 -1.82
CA MET A 74 -5.62 -7.07 -0.52
C MET A 74 -4.78 -5.80 -0.61
N VAL A 75 -5.04 -4.83 0.25
CA VAL A 75 -4.28 -3.57 0.28
C VAL A 75 -3.62 -3.40 1.63
N PHE A 76 -2.33 -3.08 1.63
CA PHE A 76 -1.60 -2.73 2.84
C PHE A 76 -1.57 -1.21 2.94
N THR A 77 -2.23 -0.67 3.95
CA THR A 77 -2.23 0.77 4.20
C THR A 77 -2.50 1.06 5.68
N ASN A 78 -1.91 2.14 6.18
CA ASN A 78 -2.20 2.66 7.51
C ASN A 78 -3.15 3.86 7.46
N ASP A 79 -3.52 4.31 6.28
CA ASP A 79 -4.45 5.41 6.11
C ASP A 79 -5.86 4.96 6.49
N ARG A 80 -6.42 5.59 7.54
CA ARG A 80 -7.73 5.22 8.06
C ARG A 80 -8.84 5.48 7.05
N ASP A 81 -8.80 6.61 6.37
CA ASP A 81 -9.85 6.98 5.41
C ASP A 81 -9.83 6.05 4.21
N LEU A 82 -8.65 5.75 3.68
CA LEU A 82 -8.51 4.79 2.59
C LEU A 82 -8.99 3.41 3.02
N ARG A 83 -8.63 2.97 4.22
CA ARG A 83 -9.09 1.68 4.76
C ARG A 83 -10.61 1.60 4.80
N THR A 84 -11.26 2.64 5.31
CA THR A 84 -12.72 2.69 5.39
C THR A 84 -13.35 2.56 4.00
N THR A 85 -12.81 3.27 3.02
CA THR A 85 -13.29 3.23 1.64
C THR A 85 -13.11 1.84 1.04
N LEU A 86 -11.94 1.23 1.22
CA LEU A 86 -11.64 -0.10 0.68
C LEU A 86 -12.55 -1.16 1.28
N LEU A 87 -12.73 -1.14 2.60
CA LEU A 87 -13.59 -2.10 3.29
C LEU A 87 -15.05 -1.96 2.84
N ALA A 88 -15.52 -0.74 2.61
CA ALA A 88 -16.87 -0.51 2.09
C ALA A 88 -17.08 -1.15 0.71
N GLN A 89 -16.02 -1.35 -0.05
CA GLN A 89 -16.05 -2.01 -1.35
C GLN A 89 -15.71 -3.50 -1.27
N GLY A 90 -15.62 -4.05 -0.07
CA GLY A 90 -15.33 -5.47 0.14
C GLY A 90 -13.87 -5.85 -0.07
N ILE A 91 -12.96 -4.89 -0.08
CA ILE A 91 -11.54 -5.14 -0.26
C ILE A 91 -10.87 -5.29 1.10
N PRO A 92 -10.24 -6.45 1.39
CA PRO A 92 -9.54 -6.63 2.66
C PRO A 92 -8.34 -5.70 2.77
N VAL A 93 -8.08 -5.25 3.99
CA VAL A 93 -6.98 -4.32 4.27
C VAL A 93 -6.09 -4.88 5.36
N ILE A 94 -4.78 -4.70 5.21
CA ILE A 94 -3.80 -5.01 6.24
C ILE A 94 -3.21 -3.69 6.71
N SER A 95 -3.13 -3.50 8.01
CA SER A 95 -2.53 -2.31 8.61
C SER A 95 -1.50 -2.72 9.66
N LEU A 96 -0.52 -1.84 9.85
CA LEU A 96 0.46 -1.99 10.91
C LEU A 96 -0.09 -1.33 12.17
N ALA A 97 -0.28 -2.12 13.22
CA ALA A 97 -0.74 -1.64 14.52
C ALA A 97 0.46 -1.62 15.47
N GLY A 98 0.83 -0.44 15.96
CA GLY A 98 2.04 -0.29 16.76
C GLY A 98 3.27 -0.49 15.88
N LYS A 99 4.37 -1.01 16.47
CA LYS A 99 5.65 -1.09 15.74
C LYS A 99 5.82 -2.36 14.92
N GLN A 100 5.19 -3.47 15.33
CA GLN A 100 5.47 -4.77 14.73
C GLN A 100 4.24 -5.65 14.52
N ARG A 101 3.05 -5.21 14.98
CA ARG A 101 1.86 -6.02 14.87
C ARG A 101 1.07 -5.67 13.63
N LEU A 102 0.68 -6.69 12.88
CA LEU A 102 -0.17 -6.53 11.71
C LEU A 102 -1.60 -6.89 12.05
N GLU A 103 -2.54 -6.12 11.54
CA GLU A 103 -3.97 -6.39 11.69
C GLU A 103 -4.59 -6.54 10.31
N VAL A 104 -5.43 -7.58 10.15
CA VAL A 104 -6.17 -7.83 8.92
C VAL A 104 -7.62 -7.42 9.14
N TYR A 105 -8.11 -6.54 8.29
CA TYR A 105 -9.50 -6.08 8.32
C TYR A 105 -10.25 -6.69 7.15
N ARG A 106 -11.42 -7.25 7.43
CA ARG A 106 -12.30 -7.84 6.41
C ARG A 106 -13.75 -7.43 6.70
N ASN A 107 -14.54 -7.38 5.69
CA ASN A 107 -15.98 -7.23 5.87
C ASN A 107 -16.65 -8.59 6.06
#